data_16a30323fc3f06c0b123f31e359dc407
#
_entry.id   16a30323fc3f06c0b123f31e359dc407
#
_cell.length_a   1.000
_cell.length_b   1.000
_cell.length_c   1.000
_cell.angle_alpha   90.00
_cell.angle_beta   90.00
_cell.angle_gamma   90.00
#
_symmetry.space_group_name_H-M   'P 1'
#
loop_
_entity.id
_entity.type
_entity.pdbx_description
1 polymer ?
#
loop_
_entity_poly.entity_id
_entity_poly.type
_entity_poly.pdbx_seq_one_letter_code
_entity_poly.pdbx_strand_id
1 'polypeptide(L)'
;SQNYQEFESNNKDLQQKLSLINSDKKAQDTAVQVLTPLFKPEFINKLGQTGYTFSNQGNITATAPDGKVLTETGKGKNTIATAVDAAAYLYELYSINGGMADELGATSFNKYMPLSAAEYYAQFNDANDFYQKGPSFSESGNVTSTMAKGLKQDFFTQVDKVIDGNQNNVAVLRFTHAEIMIPLATSFELKNMMSPLPLTQTYNYQNSSWRGVDISPMAANMQWDIYKNGNNNSSSHTGLL
;
A
#
# COMPACT_ATOMS: atom_id res chain seq x y z
N SER A 1 -1.72 14.50 -7.74
CA SER A 1 -2.18 15.24 -8.93
C SER A 1 -3.70 15.37 -8.89
N GLN A 2 -4.26 16.44 -9.44
CA GLN A 2 -5.70 16.65 -9.48
C GLN A 2 -6.42 15.51 -10.24
N ASN A 3 -5.84 15.04 -11.34
CA ASN A 3 -6.38 13.93 -12.12
C ASN A 3 -6.45 12.62 -11.32
N TYR A 4 -5.46 12.38 -10.45
CA TYR A 4 -5.48 11.20 -9.60
C TYR A 4 -6.56 11.29 -8.52
N GLN A 5 -6.71 12.46 -7.88
CA GLN A 5 -7.76 12.66 -6.87
C GLN A 5 -9.17 12.50 -7.47
N GLU A 6 -9.38 12.99 -8.68
CA GLU A 6 -10.62 12.79 -9.41
C GLU A 6 -10.87 11.32 -9.73
N PHE A 7 -9.83 10.61 -10.19
CA PHE A 7 -9.91 9.17 -10.45
C PHE A 7 -10.25 8.39 -9.17
N GLU A 8 -9.54 8.64 -8.10
CA GLU A 8 -9.74 7.93 -6.82
C GLU A 8 -11.15 8.18 -6.25
N SER A 9 -11.64 9.41 -6.32
CA SER A 9 -12.90 9.80 -5.67
C SER A 9 -14.15 9.55 -6.53
N ASN A 10 -14.04 9.72 -7.86
CA ASN A 10 -15.21 9.86 -8.72
C ASN A 10 -15.26 8.84 -9.89
N ASN A 11 -14.19 8.03 -10.09
CA ASN A 11 -14.24 7.04 -11.15
C ASN A 11 -15.14 5.87 -10.77
N LYS A 12 -16.26 5.72 -11.49
CA LYS A 12 -17.29 4.71 -11.20
C LYS A 12 -16.77 3.28 -11.38
N ASP A 13 -15.93 3.05 -12.37
CA ASP A 13 -15.39 1.72 -12.66
C ASP A 13 -14.42 1.30 -11.55
N LEU A 14 -13.59 2.23 -11.05
CA LEU A 14 -12.75 1.99 -9.89
C LEU A 14 -13.58 1.64 -8.65
N GLN A 15 -14.59 2.47 -8.34
CA GLN A 15 -15.45 2.23 -7.18
C GLN A 15 -16.19 0.89 -7.29
N GLN A 16 -16.64 0.52 -8.49
CA GLN A 16 -17.25 -0.78 -8.71
C GLN A 16 -16.26 -1.93 -8.49
N LYS A 17 -15.02 -1.81 -8.97
CA LYS A 17 -13.97 -2.83 -8.75
C LYS A 17 -13.66 -3.02 -7.26
N LEU A 18 -13.45 -1.92 -6.54
CA LEU A 18 -13.19 -1.95 -5.11
C LEU A 18 -14.39 -2.55 -4.33
N SER A 19 -15.61 -2.18 -4.71
CA SER A 19 -16.82 -2.74 -4.11
C SER A 19 -16.92 -4.26 -4.33
N LEU A 20 -16.65 -4.75 -5.54
CA LEU A 20 -16.65 -6.19 -5.83
C LEU A 20 -15.64 -6.96 -4.98
N ILE A 21 -14.42 -6.41 -4.82
CA ILE A 21 -13.38 -7.02 -4.00
C ILE A 21 -13.81 -7.08 -2.52
N ASN A 22 -14.35 -5.99 -1.99
CA ASN A 22 -14.72 -5.86 -0.58
C ASN A 22 -16.01 -6.62 -0.22
N SER A 23 -16.92 -6.84 -1.17
CA SER A 23 -18.19 -7.53 -0.97
C SER A 23 -18.16 -9.02 -1.37
N ASP A 24 -17.01 -9.54 -1.80
CA ASP A 24 -16.88 -10.94 -2.17
C ASP A 24 -17.24 -11.84 -0.96
N LYS A 25 -18.01 -12.89 -1.23
CA LYS A 25 -18.37 -13.87 -0.20
C LYS A 25 -17.13 -14.46 0.48
N LYS A 26 -16.06 -14.69 -0.26
CA LYS A 26 -14.80 -15.20 0.29
C LYS A 26 -14.17 -14.21 1.24
N ALA A 27 -14.29 -12.88 0.99
CA ALA A 27 -13.85 -11.85 1.91
C ALA A 27 -14.61 -11.95 3.25
N GLN A 28 -15.93 -12.09 3.20
CA GLN A 28 -16.76 -12.21 4.39
C GLN A 28 -16.45 -13.51 5.16
N ASP A 29 -16.39 -14.65 4.47
CA ASP A 29 -16.10 -15.94 5.10
C ASP A 29 -14.71 -15.96 5.76
N THR A 30 -13.70 -15.40 5.10
CA THR A 30 -12.33 -15.28 5.64
C THR A 30 -12.28 -14.33 6.83
N ALA A 31 -13.02 -13.21 6.78
CA ALA A 31 -13.13 -12.29 7.89
C ALA A 31 -13.71 -12.95 9.13
N VAL A 32 -14.80 -13.70 8.98
CA VAL A 32 -15.42 -14.47 10.07
C VAL A 32 -14.43 -15.49 10.64
N GLN A 33 -13.69 -16.21 9.78
CA GLN A 33 -12.66 -17.17 10.22
C GLN A 33 -11.58 -16.50 11.09
N VAL A 34 -11.09 -15.34 10.70
CA VAL A 34 -10.05 -14.58 11.43
C VAL A 34 -10.58 -14.00 12.74
N LEU A 35 -11.82 -13.50 12.75
CA LEU A 35 -12.39 -12.81 13.90
C LEU A 35 -12.96 -13.78 14.98
N THR A 36 -13.42 -14.96 14.60
CA THR A 36 -14.07 -15.91 15.52
C THR A 36 -13.21 -16.30 16.74
N PRO A 37 -11.89 -16.50 16.65
CA PRO A 37 -11.05 -16.76 17.81
C PRO A 37 -10.92 -15.59 18.79
N LEU A 38 -11.22 -14.37 18.35
CA LEU A 38 -11.01 -13.12 19.10
C LEU A 38 -12.31 -12.54 19.67
N PHE A 39 -13.42 -12.72 18.96
CA PHE A 39 -14.69 -12.06 19.24
C PHE A 39 -15.86 -13.04 19.22
N LYS A 40 -16.89 -12.75 20.01
CA LYS A 40 -18.12 -13.51 19.97
C LYS A 40 -18.87 -13.30 18.65
N PRO A 41 -19.57 -14.35 18.13
CA PRO A 41 -20.31 -14.23 16.85
C PRO A 41 -21.31 -13.08 16.82
N GLU A 42 -21.96 -12.79 17.96
CA GLU A 42 -22.94 -11.71 18.08
C GLU A 42 -22.29 -10.34 17.85
N PHE A 43 -21.02 -10.15 18.24
CA PHE A 43 -20.29 -8.93 17.99
C PHE A 43 -19.87 -8.85 16.51
N ILE A 44 -19.34 -9.92 15.95
CA ILE A 44 -18.93 -9.98 14.53
C ILE A 44 -20.12 -9.64 13.62
N ASN A 45 -21.30 -10.19 13.89
CA ASN A 45 -22.52 -9.96 13.13
C ASN A 45 -23.07 -8.52 13.26
N LYS A 46 -22.65 -7.78 14.26
CA LYS A 46 -23.06 -6.38 14.47
C LYS A 46 -22.13 -5.37 13.81
N LEU A 47 -20.92 -5.77 13.41
CA LEU A 47 -19.99 -4.86 12.76
C LEU A 47 -20.64 -4.20 11.53
N GLY A 48 -20.56 -2.88 11.49
CA GLY A 48 -21.19 -2.05 10.44
C GLY A 48 -22.63 -1.61 10.72
N GLN A 49 -23.27 -2.16 11.75
CA GLN A 49 -24.57 -1.65 12.23
C GLN A 49 -24.40 -0.39 13.06
N THR A 50 -25.49 0.32 13.31
CA THR A 50 -25.51 1.54 14.14
C THR A 50 -24.89 1.25 15.52
N GLY A 51 -23.88 2.03 15.91
CA GLY A 51 -23.13 1.87 17.15
C GLY A 51 -22.03 0.80 17.12
N TYR A 52 -21.83 0.14 15.99
CA TYR A 52 -20.78 -0.88 15.77
C TYR A 52 -19.87 -0.53 14.59
N THR A 53 -19.70 0.76 14.33
CA THR A 53 -18.68 1.31 13.45
C THR A 53 -17.66 2.02 14.34
N PHE A 54 -16.37 1.75 14.11
CA PHE A 54 -15.29 2.27 14.93
C PHE A 54 -14.34 3.08 14.07
N SER A 55 -13.72 4.09 14.67
CA SER A 55 -12.67 4.87 13.98
C SER A 55 -11.53 5.16 14.95
N ASN A 56 -10.38 5.51 14.41
CA ASN A 56 -9.24 5.98 15.19
C ASN A 56 -9.32 7.46 15.56
N GLN A 57 -10.53 8.02 15.67
CA GLN A 57 -10.71 9.41 16.09
C GLN A 57 -10.54 9.58 17.60
N GLY A 58 -9.77 10.59 18.01
CA GLY A 58 -9.55 10.93 19.41
C GLY A 58 -8.24 10.41 19.98
N ASN A 59 -8.09 10.52 21.29
CA ASN A 59 -6.87 10.06 21.96
C ASN A 59 -6.94 8.56 22.20
N ILE A 60 -5.95 7.85 21.66
CA ILE A 60 -5.76 6.43 21.85
C ILE A 60 -4.59 6.25 22.81
N THR A 61 -4.84 5.59 23.92
CA THR A 61 -3.82 5.33 24.95
C THR A 61 -3.56 3.84 25.05
N ALA A 62 -2.30 3.46 24.99
CA ALA A 62 -1.85 2.08 25.19
C ALA A 62 -0.73 2.04 26.23
N THR A 63 -0.67 0.96 26.99
CA THR A 63 0.43 0.72 27.93
C THR A 63 1.35 -0.32 27.33
N ALA A 64 2.60 0.06 27.09
CA ALA A 64 3.64 -0.84 26.60
C ALA A 64 4.01 -1.89 27.68
N PRO A 65 4.63 -3.03 27.32
CA PRO A 65 5.03 -4.08 28.25
C PRO A 65 5.96 -3.59 29.38
N ASP A 66 6.73 -2.54 29.12
CA ASP A 66 7.61 -1.88 30.10
C ASP A 66 6.86 -0.91 31.07
N GLY A 67 5.54 -0.82 30.94
CA GLY A 67 4.68 0.07 31.72
C GLY A 67 4.58 1.51 31.20
N LYS A 68 5.28 1.84 30.11
CA LYS A 68 5.21 3.16 29.49
C LYS A 68 3.84 3.39 28.85
N VAL A 69 3.22 4.49 29.17
CA VAL A 69 1.96 4.92 28.55
C VAL A 69 2.26 5.71 27.28
N LEU A 70 1.75 5.21 26.16
CA LEU A 70 1.81 5.86 24.87
C LEU A 70 0.44 6.44 24.55
N THR A 71 0.40 7.69 24.13
CA THR A 71 -0.86 8.36 23.69
C THR A 71 -0.66 8.94 22.31
N GLU A 72 -1.54 8.57 21.39
CA GLU A 72 -1.62 9.15 20.06
C GLU A 72 -3.00 9.74 19.80
N THR A 73 -3.04 10.82 19.01
CA THR A 73 -4.29 11.43 18.59
C THR A 73 -4.62 11.01 17.16
N GLY A 74 -5.58 10.13 17.04
CA GLY A 74 -6.12 9.68 15.75
C GLY A 74 -7.03 10.73 15.14
N LYS A 75 -6.97 10.82 13.79
CA LYS A 75 -7.72 11.80 12.99
C LYS A 75 -9.03 11.25 12.39
N GLY A 76 -9.43 10.05 12.74
CA GLY A 76 -10.64 9.41 12.24
C GLY A 76 -10.55 8.91 10.78
N LYS A 77 -9.34 8.82 10.21
CA LYS A 77 -9.16 8.36 8.83
C LYS A 77 -9.32 6.85 8.65
N ASN A 78 -8.98 6.10 9.70
CA ASN A 78 -9.07 4.64 9.68
C ASN A 78 -10.38 4.23 10.35
N THR A 79 -11.20 3.50 9.64
CA THR A 79 -12.52 3.05 10.12
C THR A 79 -12.66 1.55 9.99
N ILE A 80 -13.39 0.95 10.93
CA ILE A 80 -13.87 -0.43 10.87
C ILE A 80 -15.39 -0.35 10.75
N ALA A 81 -15.89 -0.51 9.55
CA ALA A 81 -17.30 -0.48 9.23
C ALA A 81 -17.86 -1.88 8.93
N THR A 82 -17.00 -2.87 8.72
CA THR A 82 -17.38 -4.25 8.39
C THR A 82 -16.45 -5.25 9.08
N ALA A 83 -16.85 -6.52 9.08
CA ALA A 83 -15.98 -7.62 9.50
C ALA A 83 -14.73 -7.74 8.59
N VAL A 84 -14.89 -7.45 7.30
CA VAL A 84 -13.77 -7.46 6.34
C VAL A 84 -12.72 -6.42 6.71
N ASP A 85 -13.13 -5.19 7.05
CA ASP A 85 -12.20 -4.14 7.49
C ASP A 85 -11.43 -4.56 8.75
N ALA A 86 -12.15 -5.12 9.74
CA ALA A 86 -11.53 -5.58 10.98
C ALA A 86 -10.47 -6.67 10.75
N ALA A 87 -10.78 -7.62 9.88
CA ALA A 87 -9.85 -8.71 9.55
C ALA A 87 -8.68 -8.22 8.69
N ALA A 88 -8.89 -7.24 7.80
CA ALA A 88 -7.82 -6.59 7.04
C ALA A 88 -6.83 -5.87 7.97
N TYR A 89 -7.29 -5.14 8.98
CA TYR A 89 -6.39 -4.53 9.98
C TYR A 89 -5.64 -5.58 10.81
N LEU A 90 -6.23 -6.72 11.12
CA LEU A 90 -5.50 -7.82 11.76
C LEU A 90 -4.43 -8.41 10.85
N TYR A 91 -4.69 -8.47 9.54
CA TYR A 91 -3.68 -8.87 8.57
C TYR A 91 -2.53 -7.85 8.49
N GLU A 92 -2.79 -6.55 8.54
CA GLU A 92 -1.74 -5.53 8.60
C GLU A 92 -0.84 -5.74 9.82
N LEU A 93 -1.40 -5.97 11.01
CA LEU A 93 -0.63 -6.29 12.21
C LEU A 93 0.19 -7.59 12.05
N TYR A 94 -0.39 -8.61 11.44
CA TYR A 94 0.31 -9.85 11.13
C TYR A 94 1.48 -9.62 10.19
N SER A 95 1.31 -8.82 9.13
CA SER A 95 2.34 -8.57 8.12
C SER A 95 3.57 -7.82 8.68
N ILE A 96 3.37 -6.95 9.68
CA ILE A 96 4.45 -6.20 10.31
C ILE A 96 5.01 -6.87 11.58
N ASN A 97 4.45 -7.99 12.00
CA ASN A 97 4.83 -8.68 13.25
C ASN A 97 6.32 -9.02 13.34
N GLY A 98 6.96 -9.33 12.21
CA GLY A 98 8.38 -9.58 12.16
C GLY A 98 9.24 -8.40 12.65
N GLY A 99 8.81 -7.17 12.40
CA GLY A 99 9.45 -5.95 12.89
C GLY A 99 9.27 -5.69 14.39
N MET A 100 8.37 -6.43 15.05
CA MET A 100 8.12 -6.35 16.49
C MET A 100 8.55 -7.64 17.22
N ALA A 101 9.44 -8.41 16.61
CA ALA A 101 9.82 -9.73 17.13
C ALA A 101 10.52 -9.66 18.50
N ASP A 102 11.30 -8.62 18.76
CA ASP A 102 12.00 -8.43 20.03
C ASP A 102 11.04 -8.14 21.19
N GLU A 103 9.94 -7.42 20.93
CA GLU A 103 8.94 -7.05 21.94
C GLU A 103 7.88 -8.13 22.13
N LEU A 104 7.42 -8.77 21.05
CA LEU A 104 6.25 -9.63 21.06
C LEU A 104 6.56 -11.11 20.79
N GLY A 105 7.76 -11.41 20.32
CA GLY A 105 8.11 -12.72 19.78
C GLY A 105 7.68 -12.89 18.31
N ALA A 106 8.57 -13.46 17.50
CA ALA A 106 8.45 -13.51 16.05
C ALA A 106 7.18 -14.19 15.50
N THR A 107 6.52 -15.01 16.29
CA THR A 107 5.32 -15.79 15.87
C THR A 107 4.05 -15.46 16.65
N SER A 108 4.08 -14.38 17.43
CA SER A 108 2.99 -14.05 18.36
C SER A 108 1.63 -13.88 17.68
N PHE A 109 1.59 -13.34 16.44
CA PHE A 109 0.38 -13.12 15.67
C PHE A 109 -0.08 -14.32 14.83
N ASN A 110 0.77 -15.34 14.61
CA ASN A 110 0.41 -16.50 13.78
C ASN A 110 -0.84 -17.24 14.25
N LYS A 111 -1.07 -17.25 15.57
CA LYS A 111 -2.26 -17.86 16.17
C LYS A 111 -3.58 -17.16 15.82
N TYR A 112 -3.51 -15.88 15.42
CA TYR A 112 -4.69 -15.07 15.07
C TYR A 112 -4.90 -14.96 13.57
N MET A 113 -3.91 -15.35 12.76
CA MET A 113 -3.98 -15.26 11.30
C MET A 113 -3.59 -16.61 10.69
N PRO A 114 -4.57 -17.50 10.43
CA PRO A 114 -4.33 -18.75 9.72
C PRO A 114 -3.67 -18.49 8.37
N LEU A 115 -2.75 -19.35 7.92
CA LEU A 115 -2.00 -19.15 6.68
C LEU A 115 -2.92 -18.93 5.47
N SER A 116 -4.02 -19.70 5.36
CA SER A 116 -4.99 -19.54 4.26
C SER A 116 -5.67 -18.17 4.26
N ALA A 117 -5.88 -17.59 5.44
CA ALA A 117 -6.42 -16.24 5.57
C ALA A 117 -5.35 -15.19 5.24
N ALA A 118 -4.10 -15.40 5.66
CA ALA A 118 -2.98 -14.53 5.31
C ALA A 118 -2.77 -14.48 3.79
N GLU A 119 -2.77 -15.62 3.11
CA GLU A 119 -2.68 -15.72 1.65
C GLU A 119 -3.84 -14.98 0.96
N TYR A 120 -5.05 -15.13 1.49
CA TYR A 120 -6.20 -14.41 0.97
C TYR A 120 -6.06 -12.90 1.13
N TYR A 121 -5.70 -12.42 2.32
CA TYR A 121 -5.55 -10.99 2.58
C TYR A 121 -4.34 -10.37 1.86
N ALA A 122 -3.28 -11.13 1.61
CA ALA A 122 -2.20 -10.70 0.73
C ALA A 122 -2.74 -10.35 -0.67
N GLN A 123 -3.50 -11.28 -1.28
CA GLN A 123 -4.13 -11.02 -2.58
C GLN A 123 -5.18 -9.90 -2.52
N PHE A 124 -5.93 -9.81 -1.44
CA PHE A 124 -6.94 -8.77 -1.22
C PHE A 124 -6.31 -7.37 -1.19
N ASN A 125 -5.23 -7.19 -0.42
CA ASN A 125 -4.50 -5.92 -0.36
C ASN A 125 -3.84 -5.60 -1.70
N ASP A 126 -3.21 -6.59 -2.33
CA ASP A 126 -2.62 -6.42 -3.66
C ASP A 126 -3.68 -6.01 -4.69
N ALA A 127 -4.89 -6.56 -4.64
CA ALA A 127 -5.97 -6.17 -5.55
C ALA A 127 -6.39 -4.70 -5.36
N ASN A 128 -6.52 -4.24 -4.12
CA ASN A 128 -6.82 -2.85 -3.82
C ASN A 128 -5.70 -1.92 -4.31
N ASP A 129 -4.45 -2.22 -4.01
CA ASP A 129 -3.30 -1.42 -4.42
C ASP A 129 -3.09 -1.45 -5.94
N PHE A 130 -3.32 -2.60 -6.60
CA PHE A 130 -3.28 -2.73 -8.05
C PHE A 130 -4.21 -1.73 -8.74
N TYR A 131 -5.46 -1.61 -8.27
CA TYR A 131 -6.42 -0.70 -8.86
C TYR A 131 -6.22 0.76 -8.48
N GLN A 132 -5.85 1.05 -7.25
CA GLN A 132 -5.72 2.42 -6.75
C GLN A 132 -4.38 3.07 -7.09
N LYS A 133 -3.30 2.32 -7.10
CA LYS A 133 -1.93 2.84 -7.15
C LYS A 133 -1.08 2.20 -8.24
N GLY A 134 -1.38 0.96 -8.60
CA GLY A 134 -0.67 0.14 -9.59
C GLY A 134 -1.15 0.38 -11.01
N PRO A 135 -0.96 -0.60 -11.91
CA PRO A 135 -1.31 -0.47 -13.33
C PRO A 135 -2.81 -0.36 -13.60
N SER A 136 -3.66 -0.78 -12.67
CA SER A 136 -5.12 -0.65 -12.74
C SER A 136 -5.77 -1.35 -13.95
N PHE A 137 -6.88 -0.82 -14.46
CA PHE A 137 -7.51 -1.33 -15.66
C PHE A 137 -7.10 -0.53 -16.91
N SER A 138 -7.04 -1.21 -18.05
CA SER A 138 -6.51 -0.65 -19.30
C SER A 138 -7.20 0.65 -19.70
N GLU A 139 -8.49 0.74 -19.46
CA GLU A 139 -9.33 1.88 -19.80
C GLU A 139 -9.06 3.11 -18.91
N SER A 140 -8.39 2.95 -17.77
CA SER A 140 -7.97 4.06 -16.91
C SER A 140 -6.76 4.83 -17.46
N GLY A 141 -6.07 4.26 -18.43
CA GLY A 141 -4.81 4.80 -18.93
C GLY A 141 -3.74 4.84 -17.82
N ASN A 142 -2.93 5.90 -17.83
CA ASN A 142 -1.83 6.04 -16.87
C ASN A 142 -2.20 6.95 -15.67
N VAL A 143 -3.48 7.06 -15.31
CA VAL A 143 -3.92 8.02 -14.30
C VAL A 143 -3.27 7.79 -12.92
N THR A 144 -3.10 6.54 -12.51
CA THR A 144 -2.47 6.19 -11.22
C THR A 144 -1.03 6.66 -11.15
N SER A 145 -0.25 6.52 -12.23
CA SER A 145 1.14 7.00 -12.30
C SER A 145 1.26 8.52 -12.19
N THR A 146 0.19 9.26 -12.51
CA THR A 146 0.19 10.73 -12.40
C THR A 146 0.29 11.21 -10.94
N MET A 147 0.01 10.35 -9.98
CA MET A 147 0.23 10.63 -8.55
C MET A 147 1.69 10.98 -8.27
N ALA A 148 2.63 10.24 -8.87
CA ALA A 148 4.06 10.44 -8.69
C ALA A 148 4.69 11.45 -9.67
N LYS A 149 3.91 12.08 -10.56
CA LYS A 149 4.43 12.96 -11.61
C LYS A 149 5.35 14.08 -11.08
N GLY A 150 4.95 14.74 -9.99
CA GLY A 150 5.76 15.82 -9.40
C GLY A 150 7.09 15.32 -8.85
N LEU A 151 7.09 14.16 -8.19
CA LEU A 151 8.30 13.53 -7.67
C LEU A 151 9.22 13.08 -8.81
N LYS A 152 8.69 12.45 -9.84
CA LYS A 152 9.45 12.07 -11.05
C LYS A 152 10.10 13.28 -11.71
N GLN A 153 9.37 14.38 -11.85
CA GLN A 153 9.90 15.62 -12.40
C GLN A 153 11.01 16.22 -11.53
N ASP A 154 10.86 16.16 -10.21
CA ASP A 154 11.88 16.63 -9.28
C ASP A 154 13.17 15.81 -9.39
N PHE A 155 13.11 14.50 -9.57
CA PHE A 155 14.29 13.69 -9.84
C PHE A 155 15.06 14.20 -11.06
N PHE A 156 14.40 14.42 -12.20
CA PHE A 156 15.06 14.96 -13.40
C PHE A 156 15.60 16.36 -13.18
N THR A 157 14.86 17.21 -12.48
CA THR A 157 15.34 18.58 -12.15
C THR A 157 16.63 18.54 -11.31
N GLN A 158 16.78 17.59 -10.38
CA GLN A 158 18.02 17.45 -9.62
C GLN A 158 19.18 16.93 -10.50
N VAL A 159 18.89 16.02 -11.43
CA VAL A 159 19.88 15.55 -12.42
C VAL A 159 20.38 16.73 -13.25
N ASP A 160 19.48 17.54 -13.81
CA ASP A 160 19.82 18.71 -14.61
C ASP A 160 20.72 19.71 -13.83
N LYS A 161 20.36 19.99 -12.57
CA LYS A 161 21.17 20.85 -11.70
C LYS A 161 22.60 20.34 -11.49
N VAL A 162 22.79 19.03 -11.37
CA VAL A 162 24.12 18.42 -11.25
C VAL A 162 24.89 18.55 -12.57
N ILE A 163 24.23 18.28 -13.70
CA ILE A 163 24.83 18.41 -15.04
C ILE A 163 25.28 19.84 -15.29
N ASP A 164 24.47 20.82 -14.96
CA ASP A 164 24.73 22.25 -15.14
C ASP A 164 25.75 22.82 -14.14
N GLY A 165 26.20 22.03 -13.17
CA GLY A 165 27.11 22.46 -12.12
C GLY A 165 26.46 23.37 -11.08
N ASN A 166 25.15 23.46 -11.03
CA ASN A 166 24.38 24.33 -10.14
C ASN A 166 24.03 23.64 -8.80
N GLN A 167 24.57 22.47 -8.51
CA GLN A 167 24.30 21.72 -7.30
C GLN A 167 25.58 21.27 -6.62
N ASN A 168 25.70 21.58 -5.33
CA ASN A 168 26.83 21.18 -4.49
C ASN A 168 26.49 20.01 -3.54
N ASN A 169 25.25 19.51 -3.57
CA ASN A 169 24.85 18.40 -2.70
C ASN A 169 25.46 17.09 -3.21
N VAL A 170 26.05 16.32 -2.30
CA VAL A 170 26.60 14.99 -2.60
C VAL A 170 25.47 13.98 -2.81
N ALA A 171 24.37 14.14 -2.07
CA ALA A 171 23.19 13.31 -2.19
C ALA A 171 21.91 14.11 -1.90
N VAL A 172 20.82 13.72 -2.52
CA VAL A 172 19.46 14.21 -2.24
C VAL A 172 18.61 13.02 -1.90
N LEU A 173 18.25 12.89 -0.61
CA LEU A 173 17.47 11.75 -0.10
C LEU A 173 16.00 12.15 0.06
N ARG A 174 15.10 11.26 -0.32
CA ARG A 174 13.66 11.39 -0.16
C ARG A 174 13.10 10.16 0.51
N PHE A 175 12.28 10.37 1.51
CA PHE A 175 11.63 9.30 2.25
C PHE A 175 10.13 9.33 1.96
N THR A 176 9.55 8.18 1.71
CA THR A 176 8.15 8.06 1.37
C THR A 176 7.58 6.70 1.79
N HIS A 177 6.35 6.41 1.41
CA HIS A 177 5.62 5.19 1.67
C HIS A 177 5.27 4.46 0.37
N ALA A 178 4.74 3.24 0.46
CA ALA A 178 4.29 2.43 -0.67
C ALA A 178 3.32 3.17 -1.59
N GLU A 179 2.47 4.03 -1.02
CA GLU A 179 1.50 4.87 -1.75
C GLU A 179 2.15 5.75 -2.83
N ILE A 180 3.43 6.09 -2.68
CA ILE A 180 4.17 6.87 -3.68
C ILE A 180 5.17 6.00 -4.44
N MET A 181 5.74 4.98 -3.81
CA MET A 181 6.69 4.08 -4.47
C MET A 181 6.02 3.31 -5.61
N ILE A 182 4.81 2.78 -5.41
CA ILE A 182 4.07 2.03 -6.41
C ILE A 182 3.76 2.88 -7.66
N PRO A 183 3.10 4.06 -7.57
CA PRO A 183 2.89 4.92 -8.74
C PRO A 183 4.19 5.43 -9.37
N LEU A 184 5.25 5.63 -8.58
CA LEU A 184 6.55 6.05 -9.10
C LEU A 184 7.17 4.95 -9.96
N ALA A 185 7.20 3.70 -9.47
CA ALA A 185 7.67 2.54 -10.20
C ALA A 185 6.87 2.33 -11.50
N THR A 186 5.54 2.47 -11.43
CA THR A 186 4.66 2.44 -12.59
C THR A 186 5.01 3.55 -13.60
N SER A 187 5.28 4.77 -13.10
CA SER A 187 5.62 5.92 -13.95
C SER A 187 6.97 5.81 -14.66
N PHE A 188 7.88 5.01 -14.13
CA PHE A 188 9.17 4.67 -14.75
C PHE A 188 9.11 3.43 -15.64
N GLU A 189 7.91 2.85 -15.81
CA GLU A 189 7.70 1.67 -16.65
C GLU A 189 8.63 0.51 -16.28
N LEU A 190 8.88 0.32 -14.99
CA LEU A 190 9.73 -0.75 -14.54
C LEU A 190 9.12 -2.10 -14.92
N LYS A 191 9.98 -3.07 -15.19
CA LYS A 191 9.57 -4.41 -15.62
C LYS A 191 8.53 -4.99 -14.65
N ASN A 192 7.47 -5.58 -15.21
CA ASN A 192 6.32 -6.16 -14.51
C ASN A 192 5.38 -5.16 -13.81
N MET A 193 5.62 -3.84 -13.92
CA MET A 193 4.80 -2.79 -13.31
C MET A 193 3.69 -2.27 -14.22
N MET A 194 3.71 -2.62 -15.52
CA MET A 194 2.90 -2.00 -16.57
C MET A 194 1.92 -2.98 -17.23
N SER A 195 1.37 -3.93 -16.48
CA SER A 195 0.39 -4.88 -17.05
C SER A 195 -1.00 -4.60 -16.49
N PRO A 196 -1.73 -3.58 -17.00
CA PRO A 196 -3.11 -3.34 -16.61
C PRO A 196 -3.99 -4.51 -17.06
N LEU A 197 -5.09 -4.71 -16.37
CA LEU A 197 -6.09 -5.70 -16.76
C LEU A 197 -7.25 -5.03 -17.50
N PRO A 198 -7.92 -5.72 -18.44
CA PRO A 198 -9.17 -5.22 -18.99
C PRO A 198 -10.20 -4.98 -17.88
N LEU A 199 -11.07 -3.97 -18.04
CA LEU A 199 -12.12 -3.68 -17.07
C LEU A 199 -13.04 -4.88 -16.81
N THR A 200 -13.19 -5.78 -17.80
CA THR A 200 -13.98 -7.01 -17.69
C THR A 200 -13.38 -8.06 -16.76
N GLN A 201 -12.09 -7.95 -16.43
CA GLN A 201 -11.40 -8.87 -15.54
C GLN A 201 -11.23 -8.26 -14.14
N THR A 202 -11.27 -9.11 -13.11
CA THR A 202 -10.92 -8.72 -11.74
C THR A 202 -9.58 -9.33 -11.39
N TYR A 203 -8.68 -8.49 -10.83
CA TYR A 203 -7.34 -8.88 -10.42
C TYR A 203 -7.36 -10.08 -9.47
N ASN A 204 -6.51 -11.04 -9.75
CA ASN A 204 -6.15 -12.15 -8.86
C ASN A 204 -4.77 -12.69 -9.24
N TYR A 205 -4.21 -13.59 -8.40
CA TYR A 205 -2.87 -14.14 -8.60
C TYR A 205 -2.73 -15.09 -9.80
N GLN A 206 -3.85 -15.53 -10.42
CA GLN A 206 -3.84 -16.36 -11.61
C GLN A 206 -3.78 -15.54 -12.90
N ASN A 207 -4.34 -14.33 -12.91
CA ASN A 207 -4.40 -13.49 -14.11
C ASN A 207 -3.41 -12.32 -14.13
N SER A 208 -2.71 -12.07 -13.02
CA SER A 208 -1.68 -11.03 -12.92
C SER A 208 -0.49 -11.50 -12.09
N SER A 209 0.72 -11.20 -12.56
CA SER A 209 1.96 -11.41 -11.81
C SER A 209 2.33 -10.21 -10.93
N TRP A 210 1.56 -9.13 -10.97
CA TRP A 210 1.80 -7.96 -10.15
C TRP A 210 1.64 -8.29 -8.65
N ARG A 211 2.60 -7.86 -7.82
CA ARG A 211 2.59 -8.03 -6.36
C ARG A 211 3.13 -6.77 -5.71
N GLY A 212 2.39 -6.23 -4.75
CA GLY A 212 2.81 -5.04 -4.01
C GLY A 212 4.14 -5.26 -3.29
N VAL A 213 4.36 -6.44 -2.73
CA VAL A 213 5.60 -6.79 -2.02
C VAL A 213 6.82 -6.84 -2.95
N ASP A 214 6.66 -7.15 -4.23
CA ASP A 214 7.77 -7.15 -5.18
C ASP A 214 8.14 -5.74 -5.64
N ILE A 215 7.21 -4.79 -5.51
CA ILE A 215 7.35 -3.42 -5.99
C ILE A 215 7.78 -2.48 -4.88
N SER A 216 7.21 -2.65 -3.71
CA SER A 216 7.45 -1.82 -2.54
C SER A 216 7.62 -2.68 -1.28
N PRO A 217 8.62 -3.57 -1.26
CA PRO A 217 8.94 -4.29 -0.03
C PRO A 217 9.37 -3.33 1.07
N MET A 218 9.41 -3.81 2.31
CA MET A 218 9.93 -3.04 3.43
C MET A 218 11.37 -2.61 3.14
N ALA A 219 11.68 -1.31 3.34
CA ALA A 219 12.94 -0.68 2.98
C ALA A 219 13.24 -0.63 1.47
N ALA A 220 12.23 -0.78 0.62
CA ALA A 220 12.38 -0.55 -0.83
C ALA A 220 13.01 0.80 -1.10
N ASN A 221 13.92 0.86 -2.06
CA ASN A 221 14.53 2.12 -2.46
C ASN A 221 14.72 2.17 -3.97
N MET A 222 14.81 3.39 -4.49
CA MET A 222 15.17 3.69 -5.87
C MET A 222 16.33 4.66 -5.84
N GLN A 223 17.47 4.25 -6.40
CA GLN A 223 18.70 5.03 -6.42
C GLN A 223 19.05 5.46 -7.83
N TRP A 224 19.45 6.72 -7.98
CA TRP A 224 19.97 7.32 -9.20
C TRP A 224 21.37 7.82 -8.94
N ASP A 225 22.34 7.26 -9.64
CA ASP A 225 23.73 7.71 -9.59
C ASP A 225 24.06 8.48 -10.86
N ILE A 226 24.65 9.65 -10.70
CA ILE A 226 25.05 10.52 -11.81
C ILE A 226 26.56 10.51 -11.90
N TYR A 227 27.07 10.04 -13.02
CA TYR A 227 28.50 9.96 -13.28
C TYR A 227 28.89 11.00 -14.35
N LYS A 228 29.96 11.75 -14.10
CA LYS A 228 30.56 12.67 -15.07
C LYS A 228 31.80 12.02 -15.68
N ASN A 229 31.78 11.78 -16.98
CA ASN A 229 32.98 11.39 -17.70
C ASN A 229 33.88 12.61 -17.94
N GLY A 230 35.20 12.46 -17.78
CA GLY A 230 36.18 13.55 -17.93
C GLY A 230 36.15 14.30 -19.28
N ASN A 231 35.41 13.80 -20.27
CA ASN A 231 35.21 14.39 -21.59
C ASN A 231 33.89 15.14 -21.75
N ASN A 232 33.32 15.71 -20.70
CA ASN A 232 32.06 16.50 -20.68
C ASN A 232 30.76 15.74 -20.98
N ASN A 233 30.77 14.42 -21.08
CA ASN A 233 29.53 13.65 -21.19
C ASN A 233 29.09 13.11 -19.82
N SER A 234 27.89 13.48 -19.41
CA SER A 234 27.26 12.92 -18.20
C SER A 234 26.44 11.71 -18.56
N SER A 235 26.57 10.62 -17.80
CA SER A 235 25.70 9.45 -17.91
C SER A 235 25.00 9.22 -16.58
N SER A 236 23.72 8.85 -16.61
CA SER A 236 22.92 8.48 -15.44
C SER A 236 22.61 6.98 -15.48
N HIS A 237 22.69 6.33 -14.33
CA HIS A 237 22.23 4.96 -14.14
C HIS A 237 21.15 4.93 -13.08
N THR A 238 20.09 4.19 -13.35
CA THR A 238 19.00 3.97 -12.41
C THR A 238 19.00 2.50 -12.00
N GLY A 239 19.03 2.23 -10.71
CA GLY A 239 18.87 0.90 -10.14
C GLY A 239 17.70 0.88 -9.16
N LEU A 240 16.93 -0.20 -9.16
CA LEU A 240 16.00 -0.55 -8.09
C LEU A 240 16.69 -1.63 -7.26
N LEU A 241 16.88 -1.38 -5.98
CA LEU A 241 17.43 -2.33 -5.01
C LEU A 241 16.37 -2.74 -4.01
#